data_9932aa70ff7ff9eec412b763ad2ed79c
#
_entry.id   9932aa70ff7ff9eec412b763ad2ed79c
#
_cell.length_a   1.000
_cell.length_b   1.000
_cell.length_c   1.000
_cell.angle_alpha   90.00
_cell.angle_beta   90.00
_cell.angle_gamma   90.00
#
_symmetry.space_group_name_H-M   'P 1'
#
loop_
_entity.id
_entity.type
_entity.pdbx_description
1 polymer ?
#
loop_
_entity_poly.entity_id
_entity_poly.type
_entity_poly.pdbx_seq_one_letter_code
_entity_poly.pdbx_strand_id
1 'polypeptide(L)'
;MKKILSVLLLIFIIPLSACGGVKYEFIDGFLYADGKEATGIFEFKLNGYKTRAKYINGLANGLFEGYYPDGSILIKNEVKDGIVSKIEVYYKSGETLAIIADSKYMKIFNKDGSLVESYDADKNETILYQENGNPFIFTDADPTTYNENNAILPKVENGKEVDSNVITKNLENGLSEIIVDDKVMLRFDDKIGFFISFYPTGEPMYMGNATTSETLIFSKNRKILYKDKGSDFTIYNKDGKPIHELRGEVPIFYNEDGDEILINS
;
A
#
# COMPACT_ATOMS: atom_id res chain seq x y z
N MET A 1 5.16 -2.93 14.93
CA MET A 1 3.96 -2.75 14.13
C MET A 1 2.76 -3.61 14.58
N LYS A 2 2.43 -3.64 15.89
CA LYS A 2 1.32 -4.46 16.42
C LYS A 2 0.01 -3.69 16.65
N LYS A 3 -0.17 -2.47 16.07
CA LYS A 3 -1.33 -1.60 16.37
C LYS A 3 -2.05 -1.02 15.14
N ILE A 4 -1.81 -1.53 13.95
CA ILE A 4 -2.32 -0.89 12.71
C ILE A 4 -3.82 -1.07 12.48
N LEU A 5 -4.51 -1.89 13.26
CA LEU A 5 -5.90 -2.20 12.95
C LEU A 5 -6.91 -2.04 14.09
N SER A 6 -6.54 -1.35 15.17
CA SER A 6 -7.47 -1.15 16.31
C SER A 6 -8.08 0.25 16.39
N VAL A 7 -7.86 1.11 15.41
CA VAL A 7 -8.39 2.48 15.45
C VAL A 7 -9.41 2.68 14.34
N LEU A 8 -10.56 2.07 14.54
CA LEU A 8 -11.68 2.24 13.61
C LEU A 8 -12.99 2.38 14.32
N LEU A 9 -13.00 3.17 15.39
CA LEU A 9 -14.25 3.62 16.01
C LEU A 9 -14.09 5.06 16.51
N LEU A 10 -14.08 6.02 15.59
CA LEU A 10 -14.22 7.43 15.94
C LEU A 10 -15.66 7.85 15.71
N ILE A 11 -16.31 8.16 16.81
CA ILE A 11 -17.67 8.65 16.93
C ILE A 11 -17.80 9.95 16.14
N PHE A 12 -18.45 9.91 14.97
CA PHE A 12 -18.95 11.12 14.33
C PHE A 12 -20.49 11.10 14.36
N ILE A 13 -21.06 12.04 15.09
CA ILE A 13 -22.47 12.41 14.90
C ILE A 13 -22.53 13.17 13.58
N ILE A 14 -22.79 12.48 12.48
CA ILE A 14 -23.00 13.13 11.18
C ILE A 14 -24.52 13.12 10.93
N PRO A 15 -25.17 14.29 10.90
CA PRO A 15 -26.54 14.34 10.44
C PRO A 15 -26.58 14.07 8.94
N LEU A 16 -27.01 12.91 8.54
CA LEU A 16 -27.18 12.48 7.16
C LEU A 16 -28.56 12.91 6.68
N SER A 17 -28.63 13.93 5.84
CA SER A 17 -29.86 14.33 5.18
C SER A 17 -30.15 13.41 3.99
N ALA A 18 -31.09 12.47 4.15
CA ALA A 18 -31.60 11.68 3.04
C ALA A 18 -32.72 12.42 2.31
N CYS A 19 -32.80 12.29 0.99
CA CYS A 19 -33.96 12.66 0.20
C CYS A 19 -35.13 11.75 0.59
N GLY A 20 -36.02 12.24 1.48
CA GLY A 20 -37.18 11.46 1.89
C GLY A 20 -37.62 11.64 3.34
N GLY A 21 -36.97 12.50 4.12
CA GLY A 21 -37.45 12.86 5.46
C GLY A 21 -36.99 11.96 6.61
N VAL A 22 -36.35 10.81 6.37
CA VAL A 22 -35.80 9.96 7.43
C VAL A 22 -34.50 10.55 7.96
N LYS A 23 -34.41 10.76 9.27
CA LYS A 23 -33.20 11.24 9.92
C LYS A 23 -32.32 10.05 10.28
N TYR A 24 -31.11 10.02 9.75
CA TYR A 24 -30.10 9.00 10.09
C TYR A 24 -29.08 9.57 11.07
N GLU A 25 -28.72 8.78 12.06
CA GLU A 25 -27.70 9.14 13.05
C GLU A 25 -26.82 7.90 13.31
N PHE A 26 -25.48 8.10 13.31
CA PHE A 26 -24.55 7.11 13.80
C PHE A 26 -24.18 7.43 15.24
N ILE A 27 -24.42 6.50 16.16
CA ILE A 27 -24.11 6.62 17.57
C ILE A 27 -23.41 5.34 18.00
N ASP A 28 -22.18 5.44 18.47
CA ASP A 28 -21.36 4.31 18.96
C ASP A 28 -21.29 3.11 18.00
N GLY A 29 -21.21 3.39 16.69
CA GLY A 29 -21.14 2.36 15.65
C GLY A 29 -22.47 1.79 15.20
N PHE A 30 -23.58 2.26 15.79
CA PHE A 30 -24.96 1.85 15.41
C PHE A 30 -25.61 2.90 14.53
N LEU A 31 -26.26 2.46 13.47
CA LEU A 31 -27.14 3.31 12.66
C LEU A 31 -28.53 3.39 13.28
N TYR A 32 -29.00 4.61 13.51
CA TYR A 32 -30.40 4.90 13.88
C TYR A 32 -31.12 5.55 12.72
N ALA A 33 -32.36 5.16 12.48
CA ALA A 33 -33.28 5.77 11.53
C ALA A 33 -34.51 6.27 12.33
N ASP A 34 -34.71 7.60 12.34
CA ASP A 34 -35.75 8.26 13.15
C ASP A 34 -35.71 7.83 14.63
N GLY A 35 -34.52 7.75 15.20
CA GLY A 35 -34.29 7.41 16.62
C GLY A 35 -34.47 5.94 16.99
N LYS A 36 -34.60 5.03 16.02
CA LYS A 36 -34.69 3.58 16.24
C LYS A 36 -33.50 2.90 15.54
N GLU A 37 -32.98 1.83 16.14
CA GLU A 37 -31.95 0.99 15.50
C GLU A 37 -32.42 0.53 14.13
N ALA A 38 -31.58 0.81 13.12
CA ALA A 38 -31.91 0.55 11.74
C ALA A 38 -31.90 -0.95 11.43
N THR A 39 -32.93 -1.46 10.75
CA THR A 39 -32.93 -2.80 10.18
C THR A 39 -33.46 -2.73 8.75
N GLY A 40 -32.66 -3.15 7.78
CA GLY A 40 -32.97 -3.06 6.35
C GLY A 40 -31.76 -2.68 5.51
N ILE A 41 -32.03 -2.25 4.28
CA ILE A 41 -31.03 -1.71 3.35
C ILE A 41 -31.23 -0.19 3.29
N PHE A 42 -30.17 0.54 3.51
CA PHE A 42 -30.18 1.99 3.55
C PHE A 42 -29.20 2.57 2.53
N GLU A 43 -29.57 3.70 1.94
CA GLU A 43 -28.72 4.50 1.08
C GLU A 43 -28.53 5.88 1.70
N PHE A 44 -27.30 6.31 1.84
CA PHE A 44 -26.91 7.60 2.41
C PHE A 44 -25.62 8.09 1.80
N LYS A 45 -25.17 9.28 2.18
CA LYS A 45 -23.85 9.79 1.81
C LYS A 45 -22.90 9.65 2.99
N LEU A 46 -21.75 9.04 2.77
CA LEU A 46 -20.65 8.97 3.72
C LEU A 46 -19.41 9.59 3.06
N ASN A 47 -18.81 10.59 3.72
CA ASN A 47 -17.65 11.32 3.17
C ASN A 47 -17.86 11.87 1.74
N GLY A 48 -19.11 12.24 1.41
CA GLY A 48 -19.46 12.74 0.07
C GLY A 48 -19.82 11.66 -0.96
N TYR A 49 -19.49 10.42 -0.70
CA TYR A 49 -19.80 9.29 -1.58
C TYR A 49 -21.18 8.70 -1.30
N LYS A 50 -21.92 8.34 -2.35
CA LYS A 50 -23.16 7.55 -2.18
C LYS A 50 -22.78 6.19 -1.62
N THR A 51 -23.50 5.76 -0.59
CA THR A 51 -23.23 4.51 0.12
C THR A 51 -24.52 3.71 0.24
N ARG A 52 -24.42 2.39 0.10
CA ARG A 52 -25.52 1.44 0.28
C ARG A 52 -25.06 0.33 1.21
N ALA A 53 -25.82 0.09 2.28
CA ALA A 53 -25.46 -0.94 3.25
C ALA A 53 -26.71 -1.57 3.87
N LYS A 54 -26.57 -2.85 4.28
CA LYS A 54 -27.56 -3.58 5.06
C LYS A 54 -27.21 -3.46 6.54
N TYR A 55 -28.25 -3.21 7.35
CA TYR A 55 -28.16 -3.16 8.80
C TYR A 55 -29.14 -4.15 9.43
N ILE A 56 -28.79 -4.65 10.60
CA ILE A 56 -29.66 -5.46 11.49
C ILE A 56 -29.45 -4.92 12.89
N ASN A 57 -30.55 -4.42 13.52
CA ASN A 57 -30.51 -3.84 14.85
C ASN A 57 -29.39 -2.78 15.00
N GLY A 58 -29.29 -1.88 14.05
CA GLY A 58 -28.31 -0.80 14.02
C GLY A 58 -26.92 -1.18 13.56
N LEU A 59 -26.54 -2.45 13.56
CA LEU A 59 -25.22 -2.90 13.13
C LEU A 59 -25.19 -3.24 11.64
N ALA A 60 -24.14 -2.85 10.95
CA ALA A 60 -23.88 -3.23 9.57
C ALA A 60 -23.76 -4.77 9.47
N ASN A 61 -24.50 -5.38 8.53
CA ASN A 61 -24.54 -6.82 8.40
C ASN A 61 -24.82 -7.24 6.95
N GLY A 62 -23.80 -7.70 6.25
CA GLY A 62 -23.84 -8.06 4.84
C GLY A 62 -22.89 -7.18 4.02
N LEU A 63 -23.32 -6.85 2.80
CA LEU A 63 -22.51 -6.05 1.89
C LEU A 63 -22.71 -4.56 2.18
N PHE A 64 -21.58 -3.85 2.29
CA PHE A 64 -21.50 -2.40 2.34
C PHE A 64 -20.82 -1.93 1.06
N GLU A 65 -21.44 -1.03 0.30
CA GLU A 65 -20.96 -0.54 -0.99
C GLU A 65 -20.88 0.99 -0.99
N GLY A 66 -19.76 1.52 -1.44
CA GLY A 66 -19.59 2.94 -1.75
C GLY A 66 -19.40 3.14 -3.25
N TYR A 67 -19.80 4.31 -3.77
CA TYR A 67 -19.83 4.56 -5.19
C TYR A 67 -19.14 5.88 -5.54
N TYR A 68 -18.43 5.90 -6.64
CA TYR A 68 -17.98 7.12 -7.28
C TYR A 68 -19.16 8.01 -7.71
N PRO A 69 -18.97 9.30 -7.99
CA PRO A 69 -20.04 10.20 -8.46
C PRO A 69 -20.72 9.76 -9.75
N ASP A 70 -20.04 9.00 -10.60
CA ASP A 70 -20.58 8.43 -11.84
C ASP A 70 -21.39 7.15 -11.64
N GLY A 71 -21.42 6.63 -10.40
CA GLY A 71 -22.14 5.42 -10.03
C GLY A 71 -21.33 4.13 -10.15
N SER A 72 -20.08 4.17 -10.62
CA SER A 72 -19.18 3.02 -10.55
C SER A 72 -18.81 2.70 -9.09
N ILE A 73 -18.46 1.45 -8.83
CA ILE A 73 -18.15 1.00 -7.46
C ILE A 73 -16.77 1.53 -7.07
N LEU A 74 -16.71 2.16 -5.89
CA LEU A 74 -15.48 2.62 -5.24
C LEU A 74 -14.97 1.59 -4.24
N ILE A 75 -15.88 1.05 -3.42
CA ILE A 75 -15.52 0.15 -2.31
C ILE A 75 -16.62 -0.87 -2.07
N LYS A 76 -16.23 -2.10 -1.71
CA LYS A 76 -17.10 -3.13 -1.16
C LYS A 76 -16.51 -3.67 0.13
N ASN A 77 -17.30 -3.73 1.17
CA ASN A 77 -16.92 -4.33 2.44
C ASN A 77 -17.87 -5.50 2.76
N GLU A 78 -17.31 -6.62 3.18
CA GLU A 78 -18.06 -7.70 3.79
C GLU A 78 -18.10 -7.47 5.29
N VAL A 79 -19.30 -7.29 5.84
CA VAL A 79 -19.51 -6.93 7.25
C VAL A 79 -20.42 -7.93 7.91
N LYS A 80 -20.07 -8.36 9.11
CA LYS A 80 -20.92 -9.20 9.96
C LYS A 80 -20.95 -8.62 11.38
N ASP A 81 -22.15 -8.31 11.84
CA ASP A 81 -22.38 -7.76 13.18
C ASP A 81 -21.49 -6.54 13.49
N GLY A 82 -21.32 -5.64 12.50
CA GLY A 82 -20.46 -4.46 12.58
C GLY A 82 -18.98 -4.73 12.38
N ILE A 83 -18.55 -5.98 12.25
CA ILE A 83 -17.15 -6.35 12.03
C ILE A 83 -16.87 -6.54 10.55
N VAL A 84 -15.91 -5.79 10.03
CA VAL A 84 -15.46 -5.91 8.63
C VAL A 84 -14.48 -7.07 8.51
N SER A 85 -14.78 -8.03 7.64
CA SER A 85 -13.90 -9.16 7.33
C SER A 85 -13.11 -8.96 6.03
N LYS A 86 -13.68 -8.21 5.08
CA LYS A 86 -13.03 -7.94 3.80
C LYS A 86 -13.37 -6.56 3.28
N ILE A 87 -12.37 -5.89 2.72
CA ILE A 87 -12.50 -4.63 2.00
C ILE A 87 -11.92 -4.82 0.60
N GLU A 88 -12.65 -4.41 -0.41
CA GLU A 88 -12.18 -4.31 -1.79
C GLU A 88 -12.35 -2.87 -2.25
N VAL A 89 -11.27 -2.26 -2.73
CA VAL A 89 -11.26 -0.91 -3.31
C VAL A 89 -11.04 -1.03 -4.80
N TYR A 90 -11.73 -0.22 -5.58
CA TYR A 90 -11.71 -0.30 -7.02
C TYR A 90 -11.26 1.01 -7.67
N TYR A 91 -10.58 0.90 -8.79
CA TYR A 91 -10.43 2.02 -9.72
C TYR A 91 -11.80 2.39 -10.31
N LYS A 92 -11.94 3.63 -10.73
CA LYS A 92 -13.19 4.12 -11.36
C LYS A 92 -13.60 3.33 -12.60
N SER A 93 -12.63 2.76 -13.31
CA SER A 93 -12.83 1.88 -14.46
C SER A 93 -13.26 0.45 -14.10
N GLY A 94 -13.28 0.09 -12.79
CA GLY A 94 -13.83 -1.15 -12.25
C GLY A 94 -12.80 -2.21 -11.89
N GLU A 95 -11.52 -2.02 -12.22
CA GLU A 95 -10.46 -2.95 -11.82
C GLU A 95 -10.19 -2.82 -10.32
N THR A 96 -9.73 -3.89 -9.69
CA THR A 96 -9.38 -3.90 -8.27
C THR A 96 -8.12 -3.07 -8.02
N LEU A 97 -8.21 -2.10 -7.11
CA LEU A 97 -7.08 -1.34 -6.60
C LEU A 97 -6.45 -2.03 -5.38
N ALA A 98 -7.28 -2.42 -4.40
CA ALA A 98 -6.79 -3.05 -3.18
C ALA A 98 -7.77 -4.10 -2.65
N ILE A 99 -7.21 -5.11 -1.95
CA ILE A 99 -7.95 -6.09 -1.18
C ILE A 99 -7.33 -6.16 0.21
N ILE A 100 -8.16 -5.99 1.26
CA ILE A 100 -7.78 -6.17 2.66
C ILE A 100 -8.69 -7.24 3.23
N ALA A 101 -8.12 -8.29 3.83
CA ALA A 101 -8.89 -9.40 4.38
C ALA A 101 -8.46 -9.71 5.82
N ASP A 102 -9.45 -9.89 6.70
CA ASP A 102 -9.33 -10.27 8.11
C ASP A 102 -8.31 -9.42 8.88
N SER A 103 -8.07 -8.20 8.45
CA SER A 103 -7.05 -7.33 9.02
C SER A 103 -5.63 -7.91 9.01
N LYS A 104 -5.41 -8.95 8.23
CA LYS A 104 -4.15 -9.70 8.19
C LYS A 104 -3.47 -9.66 6.85
N TYR A 105 -4.25 -9.52 5.78
CA TYR A 105 -3.73 -9.56 4.42
C TYR A 105 -4.12 -8.29 3.68
N MET A 106 -3.17 -7.72 2.97
CA MET A 106 -3.43 -6.63 2.03
C MET A 106 -2.74 -6.93 0.69
N LYS A 107 -3.40 -6.60 -0.39
CA LYS A 107 -2.83 -6.62 -1.74
C LYS A 107 -3.24 -5.34 -2.45
N ILE A 108 -2.28 -4.72 -3.12
CA ILE A 108 -2.48 -3.52 -3.94
C ILE A 108 -2.07 -3.82 -5.37
N PHE A 109 -2.86 -3.38 -6.31
CA PHE A 109 -2.71 -3.69 -7.72
C PHE A 109 -2.60 -2.42 -8.56
N ASN A 110 -1.86 -2.49 -9.65
CA ASN A 110 -1.98 -1.54 -10.75
C ASN A 110 -3.31 -1.76 -11.48
N LYS A 111 -3.72 -0.79 -12.28
CA LYS A 111 -4.93 -0.86 -13.10
C LYS A 111 -4.95 -2.03 -14.10
N ASP A 112 -3.79 -2.52 -14.54
CA ASP A 112 -3.67 -3.70 -15.41
C ASP A 112 -3.74 -5.04 -14.63
N GLY A 113 -4.00 -4.99 -13.32
CA GLY A 113 -4.10 -6.15 -12.44
C GLY A 113 -2.76 -6.68 -11.95
N SER A 114 -1.64 -6.08 -12.35
CA SER A 114 -0.32 -6.47 -11.81
C SER A 114 -0.22 -6.06 -10.34
N LEU A 115 0.38 -6.94 -9.52
CA LEU A 115 0.56 -6.73 -8.09
C LEU A 115 1.64 -5.67 -7.84
N VAL A 116 1.37 -4.73 -6.95
CA VAL A 116 2.31 -3.67 -6.52
C VAL A 116 2.85 -3.96 -5.14
N GLU A 117 1.97 -4.36 -4.23
CA GLU A 117 2.31 -4.65 -2.83
C GLU A 117 1.47 -5.82 -2.32
N SER A 118 2.05 -6.62 -1.44
CA SER A 118 1.32 -7.51 -0.56
C SER A 118 1.84 -7.42 0.86
N TYR A 119 0.94 -7.52 1.83
CA TYR A 119 1.23 -7.59 3.25
C TYR A 119 0.60 -8.83 3.87
N ASP A 120 1.36 -9.54 4.70
CA ASP A 120 0.93 -10.71 5.47
C ASP A 120 1.29 -10.48 6.95
N ALA A 121 0.28 -10.20 7.79
CA ALA A 121 0.49 -9.91 9.21
C ALA A 121 0.93 -11.13 10.01
N ASP A 122 0.55 -12.34 9.62
CA ASP A 122 0.94 -13.56 10.31
C ASP A 122 2.44 -13.86 10.13
N LYS A 123 3.00 -13.43 9.01
CA LYS A 123 4.45 -13.51 8.72
C LYS A 123 5.19 -12.23 9.06
N ASN A 124 4.49 -11.13 9.32
CA ASN A 124 5.04 -9.78 9.43
C ASN A 124 5.89 -9.40 8.21
N GLU A 125 5.38 -9.72 7.03
CA GLU A 125 6.08 -9.59 5.76
C GLU A 125 5.35 -8.61 4.84
N THR A 126 6.09 -7.64 4.31
CA THR A 126 5.64 -6.77 3.22
C THR A 126 6.49 -7.06 1.99
N ILE A 127 5.86 -7.30 0.87
CA ILE A 127 6.53 -7.54 -0.41
C ILE A 127 6.08 -6.46 -1.39
N LEU A 128 7.02 -5.73 -1.94
CA LEU A 128 6.81 -4.86 -3.09
C LEU A 128 7.17 -5.61 -4.38
N TYR A 129 6.49 -5.30 -5.47
CA TYR A 129 6.66 -6.00 -6.73
C TYR A 129 7.17 -5.06 -7.82
N GLN A 130 8.09 -5.59 -8.63
CA GLN A 130 8.59 -4.92 -9.83
C GLN A 130 7.53 -4.95 -10.94
N GLU A 131 7.71 -4.13 -11.98
CA GLU A 131 6.83 -4.12 -13.16
C GLU A 131 6.72 -5.47 -13.88
N ASN A 132 7.74 -6.34 -13.76
CA ASN A 132 7.75 -7.69 -14.31
C ASN A 132 7.06 -8.74 -13.42
N GLY A 133 6.49 -8.32 -12.27
CA GLY A 133 5.83 -9.19 -11.29
C GLY A 133 6.76 -9.89 -10.32
N ASN A 134 8.07 -9.70 -10.42
CA ASN A 134 9.02 -10.25 -9.45
C ASN A 134 8.99 -9.43 -8.16
N PRO A 135 9.04 -10.06 -6.99
CA PRO A 135 9.08 -9.33 -5.72
C PRO A 135 10.38 -8.54 -5.57
N PHE A 136 10.29 -7.33 -4.98
CA PHE A 136 11.40 -6.75 -4.26
C PHE A 136 11.40 -7.37 -2.86
N ILE A 137 12.37 -8.20 -2.54
CA ILE A 137 12.44 -8.80 -1.21
C ILE A 137 13.17 -7.84 -0.28
N PHE A 138 12.46 -7.31 0.72
CA PHE A 138 13.06 -6.60 1.84
C PHE A 138 13.21 -7.59 2.99
N THR A 139 14.41 -8.07 3.20
CA THR A 139 14.76 -8.64 4.50
C THR A 139 15.45 -7.56 5.31
N ASP A 140 15.32 -7.56 6.63
CA ASP A 140 16.09 -6.70 7.56
C ASP A 140 17.61 -6.92 7.42
N ALA A 141 18.02 -7.83 6.54
CA ALA A 141 19.38 -8.18 6.23
C ALA A 141 19.79 -7.50 4.92
N ASP A 142 20.65 -6.52 5.04
CA ASP A 142 21.56 -5.96 4.02
C ASP A 142 20.96 -5.82 2.58
N PRO A 143 20.60 -4.60 2.17
CA PRO A 143 19.98 -4.34 0.86
C PRO A 143 20.96 -4.55 -0.33
N THR A 144 22.13 -5.13 -0.13
CA THR A 144 23.23 -5.08 -1.07
C THR A 144 23.16 -6.07 -2.23
N THR A 145 22.09 -6.89 -2.37
CA THR A 145 22.33 -8.11 -3.13
C THR A 145 21.20 -8.67 -3.98
N TYR A 146 20.42 -7.85 -4.67
CA TYR A 146 19.43 -8.37 -5.62
C TYR A 146 19.75 -7.98 -7.06
N ASN A 147 19.89 -8.98 -7.94
CA ASN A 147 19.94 -8.77 -9.37
C ASN A 147 18.52 -8.69 -9.97
N GLU A 148 18.41 -8.46 -11.28
CA GLU A 148 17.13 -8.41 -12.02
C GLU A 148 16.24 -9.65 -11.90
N ASN A 149 16.78 -10.75 -11.36
CA ASN A 149 16.10 -12.03 -11.14
C ASN A 149 15.82 -12.30 -9.65
N ASN A 150 15.96 -11.28 -8.77
CA ASN A 150 15.88 -11.43 -7.30
C ASN A 150 16.87 -12.44 -6.71
N ALA A 151 17.98 -12.68 -7.38
CA ALA A 151 19.02 -13.55 -6.84
C ALA A 151 19.92 -12.75 -5.89
N ILE A 152 20.02 -13.25 -4.66
CA ILE A 152 21.05 -12.80 -3.71
C ILE A 152 22.41 -13.14 -4.31
N LEU A 153 23.34 -12.21 -4.35
CA LEU A 153 24.75 -12.54 -4.63
C LEU A 153 25.32 -13.37 -3.47
N PRO A 154 26.02 -14.46 -3.70
CA PRO A 154 26.63 -14.85 -4.98
C PRO A 154 25.65 -15.56 -5.93
N LYS A 155 25.88 -15.36 -7.22
CA LYS A 155 25.15 -16.02 -8.30
C LYS A 155 25.35 -17.51 -8.20
N VAL A 156 24.25 -18.28 -8.02
CA VAL A 156 24.31 -19.72 -8.00
C VAL A 156 23.88 -20.27 -9.36
N GLU A 157 24.79 -20.74 -10.16
CA GLU A 157 24.50 -21.47 -11.40
C GLU A 157 24.66 -22.98 -11.17
N ASN A 158 23.62 -23.76 -11.48
CA ASN A 158 23.61 -25.22 -11.33
C ASN A 158 23.98 -25.74 -9.91
N GLY A 159 23.54 -25.00 -8.85
CA GLY A 159 23.82 -25.41 -7.45
C GLY A 159 25.25 -25.19 -6.98
N LYS A 160 26.07 -24.47 -7.72
CA LYS A 160 27.42 -24.05 -7.31
C LYS A 160 27.49 -22.53 -7.27
N GLU A 161 28.08 -21.99 -6.19
CA GLU A 161 28.47 -20.59 -6.17
C GLU A 161 29.42 -20.34 -7.34
N VAL A 162 29.02 -19.43 -8.23
CA VAL A 162 29.90 -18.93 -9.28
C VAL A 162 30.64 -17.76 -8.69
N ASP A 163 31.97 -17.80 -8.68
CA ASP A 163 32.81 -16.68 -8.29
C ASP A 163 32.49 -15.48 -9.18
N SER A 164 31.59 -14.61 -8.69
CA SER A 164 31.38 -13.31 -9.29
C SER A 164 32.63 -12.47 -8.96
N ASN A 165 33.14 -11.74 -9.94
CA ASN A 165 34.28 -10.86 -9.74
C ASN A 165 33.79 -9.60 -8.99
N VAL A 166 33.80 -9.67 -7.65
CA VAL A 166 33.37 -8.58 -6.77
C VAL A 166 34.55 -7.71 -6.38
N ILE A 167 34.50 -6.44 -6.73
CA ILE A 167 35.54 -5.46 -6.43
C ILE A 167 34.93 -4.32 -5.61
N THR A 168 35.56 -4.00 -4.47
CA THR A 168 35.26 -2.77 -3.73
C THR A 168 36.27 -1.69 -4.14
N LYS A 169 35.77 -0.54 -4.59
CA LYS A 169 36.56 0.60 -5.02
C LYS A 169 36.23 1.83 -4.17
N ASN A 170 37.25 2.41 -3.54
CA ASN A 170 37.11 3.68 -2.85
C ASN A 170 37.38 4.82 -3.85
N LEU A 171 36.48 5.80 -3.87
CA LEU A 171 36.56 6.98 -4.71
C LEU A 171 37.18 8.16 -3.95
N GLU A 172 37.80 9.10 -4.66
CA GLU A 172 38.48 10.28 -4.08
C GLU A 172 37.54 11.20 -3.30
N ASN A 173 36.22 11.18 -3.61
CA ASN A 173 35.20 11.98 -2.94
C ASN A 173 34.66 11.36 -1.64
N GLY A 174 35.23 10.24 -1.17
CA GLY A 174 34.82 9.53 0.04
C GLY A 174 33.69 8.53 -0.17
N LEU A 175 33.18 8.38 -1.39
CA LEU A 175 32.26 7.31 -1.75
C LEU A 175 32.99 5.99 -1.96
N SER A 176 32.32 4.89 -1.71
CA SER A 176 32.76 3.55 -2.07
C SER A 176 31.81 2.93 -3.08
N GLU A 177 32.34 2.07 -3.95
CA GLU A 177 31.56 1.33 -4.94
C GLU A 177 31.78 -0.18 -4.78
N ILE A 178 30.71 -0.95 -4.88
CA ILE A 178 30.77 -2.39 -5.11
C ILE A 178 30.48 -2.64 -6.60
N ILE A 179 31.44 -3.25 -7.27
CA ILE A 179 31.40 -3.56 -8.68
C ILE A 179 31.34 -5.09 -8.81
N VAL A 180 30.39 -5.58 -9.60
CA VAL A 180 30.22 -6.99 -9.89
C VAL A 180 30.22 -7.16 -11.40
N ASP A 181 31.12 -8.01 -11.92
CA ASP A 181 31.28 -8.25 -13.36
C ASP A 181 31.35 -6.93 -14.18
N ASP A 182 32.24 -6.03 -13.74
CA ASP A 182 32.49 -4.70 -14.32
C ASP A 182 31.30 -3.71 -14.25
N LYS A 183 30.23 -4.02 -13.53
CA LYS A 183 29.08 -3.12 -13.33
C LYS A 183 29.03 -2.61 -11.89
N VAL A 184 28.79 -1.32 -11.72
CA VAL A 184 28.53 -0.74 -10.40
C VAL A 184 27.16 -1.20 -9.94
N MET A 185 27.11 -2.00 -8.87
CA MET A 185 25.87 -2.52 -8.29
C MET A 185 25.45 -1.71 -7.05
N LEU A 186 26.41 -1.14 -6.32
CA LEU A 186 26.17 -0.35 -5.13
C LEU A 186 27.17 0.81 -5.07
N ARG A 187 26.68 1.96 -4.62
CA ARG A 187 27.52 3.11 -4.24
C ARG A 187 27.06 3.57 -2.86
N PHE A 188 28.01 3.82 -1.94
CA PHE A 188 27.68 4.18 -0.57
C PHE A 188 28.69 5.17 0.03
N ASP A 189 28.23 5.91 1.05
CA ASP A 189 29.02 6.79 1.88
C ASP A 189 28.70 6.48 3.34
N ASP A 190 29.62 5.81 4.02
CA ASP A 190 29.47 5.39 5.41
C ASP A 190 29.38 6.56 6.39
N LYS A 191 29.93 7.74 6.04
CA LYS A 191 29.97 8.90 6.93
C LYS A 191 28.61 9.56 7.10
N ILE A 192 27.79 9.53 6.03
CA ILE A 192 26.44 10.11 6.04
C ILE A 192 25.35 9.07 5.97
N GLY A 193 25.72 7.77 6.00
CA GLY A 193 24.75 6.66 5.91
C GLY A 193 23.96 6.63 4.61
N PHE A 194 24.53 7.12 3.52
CA PHE A 194 23.89 7.14 2.20
C PHE A 194 24.32 5.94 1.37
N PHE A 195 23.35 5.34 0.68
CA PHE A 195 23.66 4.32 -0.32
C PHE A 195 22.66 4.34 -1.47
N ILE A 196 23.12 3.86 -2.62
CA ILE A 196 22.29 3.70 -3.81
C ILE A 196 22.70 2.41 -4.52
N SER A 197 21.76 1.51 -4.75
CA SER A 197 21.94 0.34 -5.59
C SER A 197 21.40 0.57 -6.99
N PHE A 198 21.90 -0.20 -7.94
CA PHE A 198 21.59 -0.02 -9.36
C PHE A 198 21.05 -1.32 -9.96
N TYR A 199 20.16 -1.21 -10.93
CA TYR A 199 19.86 -2.29 -11.85
C TYR A 199 21.13 -2.67 -12.65
N PRO A 200 21.25 -3.91 -13.16
CA PRO A 200 22.36 -4.29 -14.03
C PRO A 200 22.49 -3.44 -15.28
N THR A 201 21.47 -2.71 -15.66
CA THR A 201 21.41 -1.76 -16.76
C THR A 201 21.93 -0.36 -16.38
N GLY A 202 22.23 -0.12 -15.08
CA GLY A 202 22.86 1.10 -14.57
C GLY A 202 21.88 2.17 -14.05
N GLU A 203 20.56 1.96 -14.13
CA GLU A 203 19.58 2.86 -13.52
C GLU A 203 19.52 2.62 -12.01
N PRO A 204 19.25 3.67 -11.21
CA PRO A 204 19.01 3.51 -9.79
C PRO A 204 17.82 2.56 -9.53
N MET A 205 17.99 1.65 -8.58
CA MET A 205 16.97 0.71 -8.14
C MET A 205 16.47 1.06 -6.75
N TYR A 206 17.39 1.29 -5.82
CA TYR A 206 17.09 1.56 -4.42
C TYR A 206 18.05 2.63 -3.89
N MET A 207 17.53 3.58 -3.13
CA MET A 207 18.31 4.63 -2.48
C MET A 207 17.88 4.72 -1.02
N GLY A 208 18.82 4.75 -0.11
CA GLY A 208 18.58 4.92 1.30
C GLY A 208 19.50 5.93 1.95
N ASN A 209 19.01 6.56 3.02
CA ASN A 209 19.77 7.45 3.86
C ASN A 209 19.45 7.15 5.32
N ALA A 210 20.37 6.48 6.02
CA ALA A 210 20.21 6.09 7.43
C ALA A 210 20.10 7.30 8.37
N THR A 211 20.70 8.45 7.99
CA THR A 211 20.65 9.68 8.81
C THR A 211 19.28 10.33 8.76
N THR A 212 18.62 10.32 7.63
CA THR A 212 17.28 10.91 7.44
C THR A 212 16.15 9.89 7.56
N SER A 213 16.48 8.59 7.66
CA SER A 213 15.52 7.47 7.61
C SER A 213 14.62 7.55 6.39
N GLU A 214 15.17 7.95 5.24
CA GLU A 214 14.44 8.06 3.99
C GLU A 214 14.87 6.96 3.03
N THR A 215 13.89 6.30 2.41
CA THR A 215 14.09 5.26 1.40
C THR A 215 13.34 5.60 0.13
N LEU A 216 13.94 5.36 -1.00
CA LEU A 216 13.34 5.48 -2.33
C LEU A 216 13.59 4.22 -3.14
N ILE A 217 12.55 3.73 -3.82
CA ILE A 217 12.66 2.65 -4.80
C ILE A 217 12.23 3.17 -6.16
N PHE A 218 12.97 2.81 -7.17
CA PHE A 218 12.75 3.28 -8.53
C PHE A 218 12.44 2.12 -9.48
N SER A 219 11.60 2.39 -10.46
CA SER A 219 11.46 1.53 -11.65
C SER A 219 12.69 1.66 -12.55
N LYS A 220 12.87 0.73 -13.51
CA LYS A 220 13.87 0.84 -14.57
C LYS A 220 13.73 2.13 -15.40
N ASN A 221 12.55 2.71 -15.44
CA ASN A 221 12.28 4.01 -16.10
C ASN A 221 12.53 5.21 -15.17
N ARG A 222 13.23 5.01 -14.04
CA ARG A 222 13.60 6.03 -13.05
C ARG A 222 12.42 6.74 -12.38
N LYS A 223 11.22 6.14 -12.42
CA LYS A 223 10.08 6.64 -11.66
C LYS A 223 10.13 6.08 -10.24
N ILE A 224 9.74 6.87 -9.27
CA ILE A 224 9.62 6.42 -7.88
C ILE A 224 8.43 5.45 -7.82
N LEU A 225 8.64 4.25 -7.27
CA LEU A 225 7.63 3.25 -6.98
C LEU A 225 7.25 3.25 -5.49
N TYR A 226 8.22 3.59 -4.65
CA TYR A 226 8.06 3.61 -3.20
C TYR A 226 8.91 4.72 -2.61
N LYS A 227 8.37 5.39 -1.62
CA LYS A 227 9.07 6.38 -0.80
C LYS A 227 8.64 6.19 0.63
N ASP A 228 9.58 6.11 1.56
CA ASP A 228 9.29 6.22 2.98
C ASP A 228 10.12 7.31 3.66
N LYS A 229 9.65 7.71 4.84
CA LYS A 229 10.39 8.56 5.76
C LYS A 229 9.88 8.30 7.18
N GLY A 230 10.65 7.52 7.93
CA GLY A 230 10.27 7.11 9.28
C GLY A 230 9.16 6.06 9.26
N SER A 231 7.97 6.40 9.77
CA SER A 231 6.82 5.50 9.79
C SER A 231 5.87 5.68 8.60
N ASP A 232 6.04 6.77 7.86
CA ASP A 232 5.16 7.14 6.77
C ASP A 232 5.75 6.66 5.44
N PHE A 233 4.91 6.11 4.58
CA PHE A 233 5.34 5.70 3.25
C PHE A 233 4.28 6.02 2.19
N THR A 234 4.74 6.12 0.95
CA THR A 234 3.87 6.28 -0.22
C THR A 234 4.29 5.29 -1.30
N ILE A 235 3.32 4.59 -1.85
CA ILE A 235 3.47 3.69 -2.99
C ILE A 235 2.89 4.35 -4.23
N TYR A 236 3.61 4.25 -5.32
CA TYR A 236 3.26 4.85 -6.60
C TYR A 236 3.01 3.77 -7.64
N ASN A 237 2.12 4.02 -8.58
CA ASN A 237 1.95 3.18 -9.76
C ASN A 237 3.08 3.37 -10.76
N LYS A 238 3.09 2.56 -11.82
CA LYS A 238 4.07 2.65 -12.90
C LYS A 238 4.13 4.01 -13.63
N ASP A 239 3.08 4.83 -13.47
CA ASP A 239 3.04 6.20 -14.04
C ASP A 239 3.57 7.26 -13.09
N GLY A 240 3.94 6.88 -11.86
CA GLY A 240 4.45 7.75 -10.81
C GLY A 240 3.36 8.52 -10.07
N LYS A 241 2.09 8.07 -10.16
CA LYS A 241 0.98 8.59 -9.34
C LYS A 241 0.88 7.79 -8.05
N PRO A 242 0.61 8.43 -6.90
CA PRO A 242 0.38 7.69 -5.65
C PRO A 242 -0.84 6.79 -5.79
N ILE A 243 -0.81 5.63 -5.17
CA ILE A 243 -1.95 4.68 -5.08
C ILE A 243 -2.27 4.31 -3.65
N HIS A 244 -1.26 4.30 -2.79
CA HIS A 244 -1.41 4.00 -1.38
C HIS A 244 -0.39 4.81 -0.57
N GLU A 245 -0.81 5.33 0.57
CA GLU A 245 0.02 6.03 1.54
C GLU A 245 -0.33 5.57 2.95
N LEU A 246 0.67 5.39 3.79
CA LEU A 246 0.49 5.33 5.23
C LEU A 246 0.95 6.68 5.80
N ARG A 247 0.01 7.41 6.41
CA ARG A 247 0.28 8.72 7.04
C ARG A 247 -0.05 8.62 8.53
N GLY A 248 0.94 8.49 9.38
CA GLY A 248 0.79 8.34 10.85
C GLY A 248 0.01 7.09 11.15
N GLU A 249 -0.08 6.04 10.79
CA GLU A 249 -0.94 4.83 11.01
C GLU A 249 -2.29 4.85 10.25
N VAL A 250 -2.58 5.88 9.43
CA VAL A 250 -3.81 5.95 8.64
C VAL A 250 -3.52 5.53 7.19
N PRO A 251 -4.12 4.44 6.70
CA PRO A 251 -4.01 4.06 5.30
C PRO A 251 -4.88 4.97 4.43
N ILE A 252 -4.28 5.54 3.40
CA ILE A 252 -4.92 6.40 2.41
C ILE A 252 -4.75 5.75 1.06
N PHE A 253 -5.84 5.62 0.31
CA PHE A 253 -5.80 5.15 -1.08
C PHE A 253 -6.09 6.31 -2.02
N TYR A 254 -5.59 6.22 -3.24
CA TYR A 254 -5.77 7.22 -4.27
C TYR A 254 -6.42 6.61 -5.50
N ASN A 255 -7.38 7.33 -6.08
CA ASN A 255 -7.96 6.95 -7.35
C ASN A 255 -6.99 7.26 -8.52
N GLU A 256 -7.39 6.94 -9.73
CA GLU A 256 -6.59 7.18 -10.95
C GLU A 256 -6.38 8.67 -11.26
N ASP A 257 -7.19 9.55 -10.71
CA ASP A 257 -7.07 11.00 -10.84
C ASP A 257 -6.10 11.60 -9.80
N GLY A 258 -5.71 10.81 -8.79
CA GLY A 258 -4.87 11.20 -7.68
C GLY A 258 -5.64 11.80 -6.51
N ASP A 259 -6.97 11.64 -6.48
CA ASP A 259 -7.80 12.07 -5.36
C ASP A 259 -7.73 11.05 -4.22
N GLU A 260 -7.67 11.53 -3.00
CA GLU A 260 -7.68 10.67 -1.81
C GLU A 260 -9.03 9.96 -1.67
N ILE A 261 -8.97 8.63 -1.50
CA ILE A 261 -10.12 7.80 -1.14
C ILE A 261 -10.05 7.61 0.38
N LEU A 262 -10.89 8.34 1.09
CA LEU A 262 -10.99 8.21 2.54
C LEU A 262 -11.78 6.95 2.88
N ILE A 263 -11.07 5.88 3.26
CA ILE A 263 -11.66 4.67 3.85
C ILE A 263 -11.79 4.90 5.35
N ASN A 264 -12.59 5.89 5.73
CA ASN A 264 -13.00 6.03 7.12
C ASN A 264 -14.22 5.15 7.34
N SER A 265 -14.01 4.06 8.00
CA SER A 265 -15.03 3.14 8.49
C SER A 265 -15.61 3.62 9.80
#